data_df92b36f53c267cfb0414bad40077b24
#
_entry.id   df92b36f53c267cfb0414bad40077b24
#
_cell.length_a   1.000
_cell.length_b   1.000
_cell.length_c   1.000
_cell.angle_alpha   90.00
_cell.angle_beta   90.00
_cell.angle_gamma   90.00
#
_symmetry.space_group_name_H-M   'P 1'
#
loop_
_entity.id
_entity.type
_entity.pdbx_description
1 polymer ?
#
loop_
_entity_poly.entity_id
_entity_poly.type
_entity_poly.pdbx_seq_one_letter_code
_entity_poly.pdbx_strand_id
1 'polypeptide(L)'
;MRGQPYPIGLLMFMIASVLLHSCGGTEAYYDVVVVGGGAGGTSAGIQSARSGASVLIVEETPWLGGMLTSAGVSAFDGNYRLRGGLFGEFCDSLAGRYGGYEALKTGWVSNILFEPKVGAEIFMNMAGPLDGLSLAMETGCVRAEKLDEGWRLTLDGPDGRRCVRAGILIDGTELGDIAAMCGVPCNSSPVDTIAAVQDLTYVITAQDFGAGSDKTIPCPEGYDAKLYEDCLSRGHSVDMMLSYGRLPGGKIMLNWPIAGNDCYVKDVTRMPPSDRAVAVDSAKRVALGYLYYIQKELGLRNIGIAEDEYPTDDGLPMIPYYRDSRRIEGEVTFSLADIDRPYSNTLYRTAIAVGDYPVDHHHYRNPDWRDLPQLEFHPVPSFSVPFGVMVPKEAEGILVIEKAVSVTCVANGATRLQPVVMEIGQAAGIAA
;
A
#
# COMPACT_ATOMS: atom_id res chain seq x y z
N MET A 1 -47.72 18.32 -59.70
CA MET A 1 -46.31 18.58 -60.11
C MET A 1 -45.41 17.99 -59.00
N ARG A 2 -44.70 16.99 -59.39
CA ARG A 2 -43.55 16.28 -58.87
C ARG A 2 -43.08 16.60 -57.42
N GLY A 3 -43.37 15.66 -56.50
CA GLY A 3 -42.69 15.56 -55.21
C GLY A 3 -41.38 14.78 -55.37
N GLN A 4 -40.31 15.27 -54.74
CA GLN A 4 -39.05 14.54 -54.64
C GLN A 4 -39.02 13.73 -53.31
N PRO A 5 -38.43 12.55 -53.30
CA PRO A 5 -38.28 11.76 -52.07
C PRO A 5 -37.04 12.17 -51.27
N TYR A 6 -37.19 12.18 -49.94
CA TYR A 6 -36.07 12.31 -48.98
C TYR A 6 -35.30 10.98 -48.85
N PRO A 7 -33.96 11.02 -48.74
CA PRO A 7 -33.18 9.84 -48.55
C PRO A 7 -33.29 9.35 -47.10
N ILE A 8 -33.60 8.07 -46.93
CA ILE A 8 -33.55 7.34 -45.67
C ILE A 8 -32.09 7.23 -45.28
N GLY A 9 -31.72 7.92 -44.18
CA GLY A 9 -30.41 7.80 -43.58
C GLY A 9 -30.21 6.43 -42.97
N LEU A 10 -29.24 5.71 -43.47
CA LEU A 10 -28.77 4.41 -42.94
C LEU A 10 -28.08 4.64 -41.59
N LEU A 11 -28.75 4.27 -40.50
CA LEU A 11 -28.18 4.31 -39.15
C LEU A 11 -27.22 3.10 -39.05
N MET A 12 -25.93 3.35 -39.25
CA MET A 12 -24.88 2.36 -38.98
C MET A 12 -24.76 2.17 -37.46
N PHE A 13 -25.29 1.06 -36.95
CA PHE A 13 -24.93 0.57 -35.64
C PHE A 13 -23.47 0.10 -35.69
N MET A 14 -22.55 0.87 -35.12
CA MET A 14 -21.24 0.36 -34.76
C MET A 14 -21.42 -0.59 -33.58
N ILE A 15 -21.48 -1.87 -33.86
CA ILE A 15 -21.28 -2.93 -32.86
C ILE A 15 -19.79 -2.89 -32.54
N ALA A 16 -19.44 -2.31 -31.39
CA ALA A 16 -18.12 -2.47 -30.81
C ALA A 16 -17.93 -3.94 -30.48
N SER A 17 -17.24 -4.66 -31.37
CA SER A 17 -16.77 -6.00 -31.11
C SER A 17 -15.77 -5.93 -29.95
N VAL A 18 -16.23 -6.21 -28.72
CA VAL A 18 -15.36 -6.58 -27.63
C VAL A 18 -14.68 -7.87 -28.07
N LEU A 19 -13.45 -7.76 -28.52
CA LEU A 19 -12.60 -8.92 -28.81
C LEU A 19 -12.39 -9.63 -27.46
N LEU A 20 -13.22 -10.64 -27.20
CA LEU A 20 -12.97 -11.66 -26.19
C LEU A 20 -11.71 -12.40 -26.65
N HIS A 21 -10.55 -11.93 -26.19
CA HIS A 21 -9.32 -12.71 -26.30
C HIS A 21 -9.50 -13.90 -25.37
N SER A 22 -9.96 -15.01 -25.91
CA SER A 22 -9.96 -16.31 -25.27
C SER A 22 -8.51 -16.68 -24.98
N CYS A 23 -8.17 -16.92 -23.71
CA CYS A 23 -6.91 -17.55 -23.33
C CYS A 23 -6.91 -18.95 -23.98
N GLY A 24 -6.26 -19.09 -25.13
CA GLY A 24 -6.14 -20.35 -25.87
C GLY A 24 -4.95 -21.16 -25.38
N GLY A 25 -5.12 -21.93 -24.31
CA GLY A 25 -4.08 -22.80 -23.73
C GLY A 25 -4.58 -23.47 -22.45
N THR A 26 -3.84 -24.47 -21.95
CA THR A 26 -4.13 -25.06 -20.66
C THR A 26 -3.83 -24.02 -19.57
N GLU A 27 -4.85 -23.60 -18.81
CA GLU A 27 -4.72 -22.64 -17.72
C GLU A 27 -3.95 -23.30 -16.56
N ALA A 28 -2.90 -22.64 -16.07
CA ALA A 28 -2.21 -23.08 -14.87
C ALA A 28 -3.16 -22.97 -13.66
N TYR A 29 -3.13 -23.99 -12.80
CA TYR A 29 -3.87 -24.01 -11.55
C TYR A 29 -2.93 -23.81 -10.37
N TYR A 30 -3.35 -23.00 -9.40
CA TYR A 30 -2.72 -22.80 -8.13
C TYR A 30 -3.74 -23.00 -7.00
N ASP A 31 -3.33 -23.59 -5.90
CA ASP A 31 -4.20 -23.71 -4.73
C ASP A 31 -4.56 -22.32 -4.21
N VAL A 32 -3.58 -21.40 -4.21
CA VAL A 32 -3.75 -20.01 -3.76
C VAL A 32 -3.17 -19.04 -4.80
N VAL A 33 -3.94 -18.03 -5.18
CA VAL A 33 -3.43 -16.88 -5.92
C VAL A 33 -3.57 -15.64 -5.03
N VAL A 34 -2.44 -14.96 -4.78
CA VAL A 34 -2.38 -13.68 -4.09
C VAL A 34 -2.20 -12.59 -5.13
N VAL A 35 -3.12 -11.66 -5.22
CA VAL A 35 -2.98 -10.49 -6.09
C VAL A 35 -2.63 -9.27 -5.24
N GLY A 36 -1.46 -8.69 -5.53
CA GLY A 36 -0.80 -7.67 -4.74
C GLY A 36 0.30 -8.27 -3.87
N GLY A 37 1.55 -8.00 -4.23
CA GLY A 37 2.76 -8.42 -3.50
C GLY A 37 3.21 -7.40 -2.46
N GLY A 38 2.28 -6.64 -1.84
CA GLY A 38 2.56 -5.79 -0.70
C GLY A 38 3.13 -6.59 0.48
N ALA A 39 3.38 -5.96 1.61
CA ALA A 39 3.97 -6.65 2.77
C ALA A 39 3.05 -7.77 3.27
N GLY A 40 1.73 -7.53 3.31
CA GLY A 40 0.73 -8.54 3.66
C GLY A 40 0.61 -9.62 2.60
N GLY A 41 0.52 -9.24 1.31
CA GLY A 41 0.40 -10.19 0.22
C GLY A 41 1.62 -11.10 0.08
N THR A 42 2.83 -10.55 0.22
CA THR A 42 4.07 -11.33 0.26
C THR A 42 4.07 -12.29 1.44
N SER A 43 3.64 -11.82 2.63
CA SER A 43 3.53 -12.68 3.83
C SER A 43 2.51 -13.81 3.63
N ALA A 44 1.38 -13.52 2.98
CA ALA A 44 0.37 -14.53 2.66
C ALA A 44 0.92 -15.60 1.72
N GLY A 45 1.56 -15.18 0.61
CA GLY A 45 2.13 -16.12 -0.35
C GLY A 45 3.23 -17.00 0.24
N ILE A 46 4.17 -16.39 0.99
CA ILE A 46 5.24 -17.14 1.68
C ILE A 46 4.64 -18.18 2.63
N GLN A 47 3.66 -17.76 3.44
CA GLN A 47 3.08 -18.68 4.42
C GLN A 47 2.26 -19.79 3.76
N SER A 48 1.48 -19.49 2.71
CA SER A 48 0.74 -20.52 1.97
C SER A 48 1.69 -21.58 1.39
N ALA A 49 2.79 -21.15 0.77
CA ALA A 49 3.80 -22.07 0.23
C ALA A 49 4.48 -22.90 1.33
N ARG A 50 4.82 -22.28 2.46
CA ARG A 50 5.36 -23.02 3.64
C ARG A 50 4.37 -24.02 4.21
N SER A 51 3.08 -23.79 4.00
CA SER A 51 2.01 -24.74 4.39
C SER A 51 1.79 -25.87 3.37
N GLY A 52 2.49 -25.85 2.23
CA GLY A 52 2.49 -26.89 1.21
C GLY A 52 1.56 -26.62 0.01
N ALA A 53 0.95 -25.45 -0.08
CA ALA A 53 0.12 -25.06 -1.23
C ALA A 53 0.97 -24.69 -2.44
N SER A 54 0.43 -24.90 -3.64
CA SER A 54 0.92 -24.27 -4.87
C SER A 54 0.41 -22.82 -4.95
N VAL A 55 1.32 -21.84 -5.03
CA VAL A 55 1.01 -20.43 -4.85
C VAL A 55 1.51 -19.60 -6.02
N LEU A 56 0.73 -18.61 -6.43
CA LEU A 56 1.15 -17.53 -7.31
C LEU A 56 0.96 -16.20 -6.60
N ILE A 57 2.03 -15.39 -6.48
CA ILE A 57 1.92 -13.97 -6.15
C ILE A 57 1.95 -13.18 -7.46
N VAL A 58 0.98 -12.30 -7.65
CA VAL A 58 0.88 -11.36 -8.78
C VAL A 58 1.15 -9.96 -8.26
N GLU A 59 2.18 -9.28 -8.78
CA GLU A 59 2.61 -7.96 -8.34
C GLU A 59 2.86 -7.03 -9.53
N GLU A 60 2.30 -5.80 -9.46
CA GLU A 60 2.38 -4.82 -10.55
C GLU A 60 3.75 -4.17 -10.69
N THR A 61 4.54 -4.17 -9.62
CA THR A 61 5.90 -3.60 -9.60
C THR A 61 6.97 -4.70 -9.73
N PRO A 62 8.23 -4.36 -10.03
CA PRO A 62 9.32 -5.34 -9.99
C PRO A 62 9.76 -5.73 -8.57
N TRP A 63 9.16 -5.19 -7.51
CA TRP A 63 9.51 -5.43 -6.12
C TRP A 63 8.35 -5.97 -5.30
N LEU A 64 8.65 -6.89 -4.38
CA LEU A 64 7.75 -7.28 -3.30
C LEU A 64 7.86 -6.31 -2.11
N GLY A 65 6.80 -6.22 -1.29
CA GLY A 65 6.78 -5.45 -0.04
C GLY A 65 5.99 -4.14 -0.08
N GLY A 66 5.50 -3.72 -1.26
CA GLY A 66 4.55 -2.61 -1.44
C GLY A 66 4.97 -1.32 -0.73
N MET A 67 4.22 -0.92 0.30
CA MET A 67 4.50 0.30 1.08
C MET A 67 5.95 0.38 1.58
N LEU A 68 6.51 -0.72 2.08
CA LEU A 68 7.85 -0.76 2.68
C LEU A 68 8.97 -0.62 1.65
N THR A 69 8.69 -0.90 0.39
CA THR A 69 9.67 -1.00 -0.69
C THR A 69 9.30 -0.12 -1.87
N SER A 70 8.30 -0.52 -2.66
CA SER A 70 7.87 0.16 -3.90
C SER A 70 7.36 1.59 -3.68
N ALA A 71 6.77 1.89 -2.50
CA ALA A 71 6.33 3.24 -2.12
C ALA A 71 7.36 4.00 -1.28
N GLY A 72 8.44 3.37 -0.84
CA GLY A 72 9.55 4.02 -0.16
C GLY A 72 9.34 4.39 1.31
N VAL A 73 8.28 3.92 1.98
CA VAL A 73 8.10 4.10 3.43
C VAL A 73 8.79 2.97 4.17
N SER A 74 10.11 3.02 4.22
CA SER A 74 10.97 1.96 4.74
C SER A 74 11.22 2.09 6.25
N ALA A 75 10.13 2.11 6.99
CA ALA A 75 10.10 2.22 8.44
C ALA A 75 8.97 1.38 9.03
N PHE A 76 9.21 0.74 10.16
CA PHE A 76 8.17 0.05 10.92
C PHE A 76 7.76 0.86 12.14
N ASP A 77 6.45 1.08 12.28
CA ASP A 77 5.85 1.69 13.44
C ASP A 77 5.13 0.64 14.30
N GLY A 78 5.36 0.68 15.60
CA GLY A 78 4.78 -0.28 16.55
C GLY A 78 5.46 -1.64 16.57
N ASN A 79 4.92 -2.52 17.40
CA ASN A 79 5.32 -3.92 17.57
C ASN A 79 6.82 -4.16 17.85
N TYR A 80 7.56 -3.14 18.33
CA TYR A 80 9.01 -3.26 18.56
C TYR A 80 9.39 -4.37 19.56
N ARG A 81 8.45 -4.73 20.45
CA ARG A 81 8.59 -5.82 21.44
C ARG A 81 7.75 -7.04 21.11
N LEU A 82 6.95 -6.99 20.05
CA LEU A 82 6.01 -8.03 19.65
C LEU A 82 6.42 -8.67 18.30
N ARG A 83 7.73 -8.76 18.07
CA ARG A 83 8.26 -9.32 16.83
C ARG A 83 8.07 -10.82 16.78
N GLY A 84 7.21 -11.30 15.91
CA GLY A 84 6.95 -12.70 15.69
C GLY A 84 6.67 -13.04 14.24
N GLY A 85 6.62 -14.31 13.89
CA GLY A 85 6.30 -14.77 12.56
C GLY A 85 7.18 -14.16 11.47
N LEU A 86 6.60 -13.94 10.30
CA LEU A 86 7.31 -13.37 9.13
C LEU A 86 7.80 -11.93 9.38
N PHE A 87 7.06 -11.14 10.17
CA PHE A 87 7.54 -9.81 10.58
C PHE A 87 8.84 -9.91 11.38
N GLY A 88 8.93 -10.84 12.33
CA GLY A 88 10.15 -11.10 13.10
C GLY A 88 11.31 -11.55 12.21
N GLU A 89 11.08 -12.50 11.29
CA GLU A 89 12.09 -12.99 10.34
C GLU A 89 12.62 -11.85 9.43
N PHE A 90 11.74 -10.96 8.98
CA PHE A 90 12.13 -9.80 8.19
C PHE A 90 13.01 -8.84 9.01
N CYS A 91 12.61 -8.54 10.25
CA CYS A 91 13.41 -7.70 11.16
C CYS A 91 14.77 -8.31 11.48
N ASP A 92 14.85 -9.62 11.70
CA ASP A 92 16.10 -10.33 11.94
C ASP A 92 17.02 -10.28 10.72
N SER A 93 16.45 -10.38 9.51
CA SER A 93 17.17 -10.25 8.24
C SER A 93 17.75 -8.84 8.07
N LEU A 94 16.97 -7.80 8.40
CA LEU A 94 17.45 -6.41 8.43
C LEU A 94 18.60 -6.24 9.42
N ALA A 95 18.42 -6.73 10.66
CA ALA A 95 19.45 -6.65 11.68
C ALA A 95 20.74 -7.38 11.25
N GLY A 96 20.61 -8.54 10.61
CA GLY A 96 21.75 -9.24 10.01
C GLY A 96 22.44 -8.44 8.91
N ARG A 97 21.68 -7.77 8.05
CA ARG A 97 22.21 -6.97 6.94
C ARG A 97 22.99 -5.74 7.41
N TYR A 98 22.53 -5.08 8.48
CA TYR A 98 23.11 -3.82 8.98
C TYR A 98 24.00 -3.98 10.22
N GLY A 99 24.20 -5.20 10.72
CA GLY A 99 25.10 -5.46 11.85
C GLY A 99 24.44 -5.33 13.22
N GLY A 100 23.13 -5.44 13.30
CA GLY A 100 22.36 -5.50 14.54
C GLY A 100 21.20 -4.50 14.59
N TYR A 101 20.29 -4.72 15.53
CA TYR A 101 19.10 -3.89 15.70
C TYR A 101 19.41 -2.41 16.02
N GLU A 102 20.51 -2.13 16.72
CA GLU A 102 20.89 -0.76 17.03
C GLU A 102 21.27 0.05 15.78
N ALA A 103 21.78 -0.62 14.72
CA ALA A 103 22.10 0.02 13.45
C ALA A 103 20.86 0.42 12.63
N LEU A 104 19.68 -0.04 13.02
CA LEU A 104 18.39 0.33 12.37
C LEU A 104 17.77 1.60 12.96
N LYS A 105 18.26 2.09 14.12
CA LYS A 105 17.75 3.26 14.83
C LYS A 105 18.44 4.53 14.36
N THR A 106 18.30 4.87 13.11
CA THR A 106 19.04 5.98 12.49
C THR A 106 18.26 7.27 12.35
N GLY A 107 16.93 7.20 12.31
CA GLY A 107 16.01 8.33 12.36
C GLY A 107 15.13 8.26 13.59
N TRP A 108 14.35 9.33 13.85
CA TRP A 108 13.50 9.37 15.04
C TRP A 108 12.04 9.00 14.77
N VAL A 109 11.65 8.80 13.50
CA VAL A 109 10.30 8.31 13.14
C VAL A 109 10.05 6.91 13.63
N SER A 110 11.07 6.04 13.61
CA SER A 110 10.94 4.63 13.92
C SER A 110 12.20 4.07 14.57
N ASN A 111 12.06 2.95 15.29
CA ASN A 111 13.19 2.17 15.79
C ASN A 111 13.74 1.17 14.75
N ILE A 112 13.08 1.01 13.61
CA ILE A 112 13.49 0.08 12.55
C ILE A 112 13.34 0.81 11.21
N LEU A 113 14.45 1.32 10.71
CA LEU A 113 14.56 1.95 9.39
C LEU A 113 15.52 1.16 8.51
N PHE A 114 15.30 1.21 7.22
CA PHE A 114 16.13 0.52 6.21
C PHE A 114 15.98 1.18 4.84
N GLU A 115 16.88 0.89 3.90
CA GLU A 115 16.69 1.33 2.52
C GLU A 115 15.60 0.47 1.84
N PRO A 116 14.67 1.08 1.07
CA PRO A 116 13.62 0.38 0.32
C PRO A 116 14.14 -0.78 -0.52
N LYS A 117 15.25 -0.60 -1.22
CA LYS A 117 15.91 -1.63 -2.03
C LYS A 117 16.33 -2.84 -1.20
N VAL A 118 16.89 -2.60 -0.01
CA VAL A 118 17.29 -3.69 0.91
C VAL A 118 16.06 -4.46 1.40
N GLY A 119 14.96 -3.74 1.70
CA GLY A 119 13.68 -4.40 2.04
C GLY A 119 13.17 -5.28 0.91
N ALA A 120 13.23 -4.82 -0.33
CA ALA A 120 12.84 -5.60 -1.51
C ALA A 120 13.71 -6.84 -1.70
N GLU A 121 15.04 -6.71 -1.55
CA GLU A 121 15.97 -7.84 -1.59
C GLU A 121 15.64 -8.90 -0.51
N ILE A 122 15.29 -8.47 0.70
CA ILE A 122 14.93 -9.39 1.80
C ILE A 122 13.63 -10.13 1.46
N PHE A 123 12.57 -9.45 1.03
CA PHE A 123 11.32 -10.11 0.64
C PHE A 123 11.54 -11.12 -0.50
N MET A 124 12.34 -10.77 -1.51
CA MET A 124 12.71 -11.67 -2.60
C MET A 124 13.49 -12.88 -2.10
N ASN A 125 14.41 -12.70 -1.14
CA ASN A 125 15.18 -13.79 -0.56
C ASN A 125 14.32 -14.71 0.35
N MET A 126 13.27 -14.18 0.96
CA MET A 126 12.32 -14.97 1.75
C MET A 126 11.35 -15.76 0.85
N ALA A 127 10.95 -15.19 -0.29
CA ALA A 127 9.98 -15.79 -1.21
C ALA A 127 10.64 -16.74 -2.24
N GLY A 128 11.70 -16.28 -2.90
CA GLY A 128 12.28 -16.94 -4.07
C GLY A 128 12.74 -18.38 -3.89
N PRO A 129 13.31 -18.78 -2.75
CA PRO A 129 13.76 -20.16 -2.52
C PRO A 129 12.65 -21.17 -2.20
N LEU A 130 11.39 -20.72 -2.04
CA LEU A 130 10.31 -21.60 -1.60
C LEU A 130 9.77 -22.46 -2.74
N ASP A 131 9.81 -23.77 -2.55
CA ASP A 131 9.13 -24.71 -3.42
C ASP A 131 7.61 -24.42 -3.42
N GLY A 132 6.99 -24.51 -4.60
CA GLY A 132 5.55 -24.26 -4.75
C GLY A 132 5.15 -22.77 -4.85
N LEU A 133 6.07 -21.82 -4.65
CA LEU A 133 5.80 -20.39 -4.82
C LEU A 133 6.29 -19.89 -6.19
N SER A 134 5.36 -19.35 -6.97
CA SER A 134 5.63 -18.66 -8.24
C SER A 134 5.38 -17.16 -8.10
N LEU A 135 6.18 -16.35 -8.78
CA LEU A 135 6.04 -14.90 -8.82
C LEU A 135 5.71 -14.44 -10.24
N ALA A 136 4.70 -13.59 -10.38
CA ALA A 136 4.37 -12.87 -11.59
C ALA A 136 4.55 -11.36 -11.32
N MET A 137 5.79 -10.90 -11.50
CA MET A 137 6.17 -9.50 -11.29
C MET A 137 5.77 -8.66 -12.50
N GLU A 138 5.64 -7.34 -12.31
CA GLU A 138 5.22 -6.38 -13.36
C GLU A 138 3.94 -6.83 -14.06
N THR A 139 3.04 -7.48 -13.30
CA THR A 139 1.84 -8.14 -13.81
C THR A 139 0.62 -7.68 -13.01
N GLY A 140 -0.39 -7.17 -13.70
CA GLY A 140 -1.68 -6.81 -13.11
C GLY A 140 -2.74 -7.89 -13.32
N CYS A 141 -3.72 -7.95 -12.42
CA CYS A 141 -4.94 -8.73 -12.61
C CYS A 141 -6.04 -7.82 -13.19
N VAL A 142 -6.42 -8.08 -14.43
CA VAL A 142 -7.40 -7.24 -15.15
C VAL A 142 -8.83 -7.80 -15.10
N ARG A 143 -9.00 -9.04 -14.63
CA ARG A 143 -10.31 -9.67 -14.45
C ARG A 143 -10.20 -10.84 -13.47
N ALA A 144 -11.19 -10.94 -12.59
CA ALA A 144 -11.40 -12.10 -11.72
C ALA A 144 -12.85 -12.58 -11.87
N GLU A 145 -13.02 -13.87 -12.11
CA GLU A 145 -14.32 -14.51 -12.34
C GLU A 145 -14.50 -15.67 -11.37
N LYS A 146 -15.60 -15.67 -10.61
CA LYS A 146 -15.97 -16.80 -9.77
C LYS A 146 -16.40 -17.96 -10.65
N LEU A 147 -15.88 -19.14 -10.37
CA LEU A 147 -16.27 -20.40 -11.00
C LEU A 147 -17.11 -21.23 -10.00
N ASP A 148 -17.65 -22.36 -10.45
CA ASP A 148 -18.30 -23.32 -9.55
C ASP A 148 -17.33 -23.81 -8.47
N GLU A 149 -16.06 -23.98 -8.85
CA GLU A 149 -14.96 -24.25 -7.92
C GLU A 149 -13.82 -23.25 -8.16
N GLY A 150 -13.54 -22.42 -7.15
CA GLY A 150 -12.45 -21.47 -7.17
C GLY A 150 -12.68 -20.25 -8.07
N TRP A 151 -11.61 -19.75 -8.67
CA TRP A 151 -11.56 -18.51 -9.43
C TRP A 151 -10.79 -18.67 -10.73
N ARG A 152 -11.14 -17.88 -11.72
CA ARG A 152 -10.37 -17.65 -12.94
C ARG A 152 -9.91 -16.22 -13.00
N LEU A 153 -8.60 -15.99 -13.13
CA LEU A 153 -8.02 -14.67 -13.24
C LEU A 153 -7.40 -14.47 -14.61
N THR A 154 -7.61 -13.28 -15.17
CA THR A 154 -6.88 -12.82 -16.36
C THR A 154 -5.80 -11.87 -15.92
N LEU A 155 -4.56 -12.23 -16.18
CA LEU A 155 -3.36 -11.47 -15.85
C LEU A 155 -2.83 -10.79 -17.12
N ASP A 156 -2.29 -9.58 -16.96
CA ASP A 156 -1.66 -8.78 -18.02
C ASP A 156 -0.26 -8.35 -17.55
N GLY A 157 0.76 -8.80 -18.23
CA GLY A 157 2.15 -8.57 -17.82
C GLY A 157 3.11 -8.53 -19.02
N PRO A 158 4.43 -8.51 -18.79
CA PRO A 158 5.44 -8.40 -19.86
C PRO A 158 5.33 -9.46 -20.95
N ASP A 159 4.93 -10.66 -20.57
CA ASP A 159 4.73 -11.79 -21.50
C ASP A 159 3.36 -11.78 -22.19
N GLY A 160 2.57 -10.72 -22.01
CA GLY A 160 1.23 -10.57 -22.51
C GLY A 160 0.15 -11.17 -21.60
N ARG A 161 -1.07 -11.25 -22.11
CA ARG A 161 -2.24 -11.73 -21.35
C ARG A 161 -2.26 -13.24 -21.24
N ARG A 162 -2.51 -13.72 -20.02
CA ARG A 162 -2.72 -15.15 -19.73
C ARG A 162 -3.83 -15.33 -18.69
N CYS A 163 -4.43 -16.53 -18.66
CA CYS A 163 -5.38 -16.91 -17.64
C CYS A 163 -4.76 -17.94 -16.69
N VAL A 164 -5.11 -17.82 -15.42
CA VAL A 164 -4.77 -18.78 -14.37
C VAL A 164 -6.02 -19.13 -13.56
N ARG A 165 -6.01 -20.29 -12.91
CA ARG A 165 -7.06 -20.72 -11.99
C ARG A 165 -6.53 -20.74 -10.57
N ALA A 166 -7.37 -20.36 -9.60
CA ALA A 166 -7.09 -20.37 -8.18
C ALA A 166 -8.15 -21.16 -7.43
N GLY A 167 -7.75 -21.98 -6.47
CA GLY A 167 -8.67 -22.56 -5.48
C GLY A 167 -9.19 -21.45 -4.55
N ILE A 168 -8.28 -20.74 -3.93
CA ILE A 168 -8.54 -19.58 -3.06
C ILE A 168 -7.86 -18.34 -3.66
N LEU A 169 -8.57 -17.20 -3.61
CA LEU A 169 -8.07 -15.89 -4.00
C LEU A 169 -7.77 -15.07 -2.75
N ILE A 170 -6.60 -14.41 -2.71
CA ILE A 170 -6.27 -13.44 -1.66
C ILE A 170 -6.09 -12.08 -2.33
N ASP A 171 -6.90 -11.09 -1.91
CA ASP A 171 -6.71 -9.68 -2.28
C ASP A 171 -5.70 -9.03 -1.34
N GLY A 172 -4.48 -8.88 -1.83
CA GLY A 172 -3.37 -8.15 -1.19
C GLY A 172 -3.07 -6.82 -1.89
N THR A 173 -3.99 -6.31 -2.71
CA THR A 173 -3.81 -5.02 -3.38
C THR A 173 -3.89 -3.86 -2.39
N GLU A 174 -3.12 -2.79 -2.63
CA GLU A 174 -3.05 -1.61 -1.75
C GLU A 174 -4.43 -0.98 -1.49
N LEU A 175 -5.36 -1.10 -2.44
CA LEU A 175 -6.65 -0.42 -2.40
C LEU A 175 -7.88 -1.36 -2.42
N GLY A 176 -7.70 -2.67 -2.27
CA GLY A 176 -8.79 -3.64 -2.31
C GLY A 176 -9.44 -3.73 -3.70
N ASP A 177 -8.63 -3.62 -4.74
CA ASP A 177 -9.14 -3.56 -6.12
C ASP A 177 -9.72 -4.91 -6.58
N ILE A 178 -9.17 -6.02 -6.10
CA ILE A 178 -9.68 -7.35 -6.44
C ILE A 178 -11.00 -7.64 -5.72
N ALA A 179 -11.13 -7.25 -4.45
CA ALA A 179 -12.39 -7.36 -3.73
C ALA A 179 -13.51 -6.59 -4.45
N ALA A 180 -13.22 -5.34 -4.86
CA ALA A 180 -14.15 -4.54 -5.64
C ALA A 180 -14.47 -5.17 -7.00
N MET A 181 -13.49 -5.73 -7.69
CA MET A 181 -13.66 -6.44 -8.98
C MET A 181 -14.53 -7.68 -8.82
N CYS A 182 -14.44 -8.37 -7.70
CA CYS A 182 -15.26 -9.54 -7.34
C CYS A 182 -16.64 -9.16 -6.79
N GLY A 183 -16.97 -7.85 -6.69
CA GLY A 183 -18.26 -7.38 -6.20
C GLY A 183 -18.42 -7.43 -4.68
N VAL A 184 -17.34 -7.56 -3.94
CA VAL A 184 -17.37 -7.50 -2.46
C VAL A 184 -17.80 -6.09 -2.02
N PRO A 185 -18.86 -5.97 -1.17
CA PRO A 185 -19.28 -4.68 -0.63
C PRO A 185 -18.15 -4.00 0.15
N CYS A 186 -17.95 -2.71 -0.12
CA CYS A 186 -16.88 -1.92 0.49
C CYS A 186 -17.40 -0.56 0.96
N ASN A 187 -16.88 -0.06 2.10
CA ASN A 187 -17.21 1.25 2.70
C ASN A 187 -18.70 1.48 2.94
N SER A 188 -19.44 0.44 3.20
CA SER A 188 -20.89 0.45 3.43
C SER A 188 -21.28 -0.03 4.83
N SER A 189 -20.29 -0.34 5.68
CA SER A 189 -20.56 -0.77 7.04
C SER A 189 -21.34 0.29 7.82
N PRO A 190 -22.49 -0.06 8.44
CA PRO A 190 -23.31 0.90 9.19
C PRO A 190 -22.63 1.45 10.45
N VAL A 191 -21.54 0.82 10.90
CA VAL A 191 -20.76 1.27 12.06
C VAL A 191 -19.60 2.19 11.66
N ASP A 192 -19.28 2.29 10.36
CA ASP A 192 -18.26 3.18 9.84
C ASP A 192 -18.89 4.42 9.21
N THR A 193 -19.09 5.45 10.03
CA THR A 193 -19.77 6.68 9.63
C THR A 193 -18.86 7.70 8.97
N ILE A 194 -17.55 7.43 8.89
CA ILE A 194 -16.55 8.36 8.34
C ILE A 194 -16.16 7.88 6.94
N ALA A 195 -16.61 8.63 5.94
CA ALA A 195 -16.28 8.34 4.53
C ALA A 195 -14.96 8.97 4.05
N ALA A 196 -14.29 9.74 4.91
CA ALA A 196 -13.05 10.42 4.55
C ALA A 196 -11.92 9.42 4.29
N VAL A 197 -11.10 9.74 3.29
CA VAL A 197 -9.87 9.03 2.95
C VAL A 197 -8.69 9.84 3.46
N GLN A 198 -7.71 9.19 4.09
CA GLN A 198 -6.50 9.84 4.56
C GLN A 198 -5.66 10.38 3.40
N ASP A 199 -4.90 11.44 3.67
CA ASP A 199 -3.92 11.97 2.72
C ASP A 199 -2.93 10.86 2.31
N LEU A 200 -2.62 10.78 1.02
CA LEU A 200 -1.55 9.92 0.54
C LEU A 200 -0.22 10.68 0.51
N THR A 201 0.88 9.97 0.44
CA THR A 201 2.21 10.58 0.28
C THR A 201 2.94 9.96 -0.90
N TYR A 202 3.53 10.79 -1.74
CA TYR A 202 4.58 10.33 -2.62
C TYR A 202 5.92 10.56 -1.91
N VAL A 203 6.58 9.49 -1.50
CA VAL A 203 7.84 9.58 -0.75
C VAL A 203 8.99 9.90 -1.71
N ILE A 204 10.01 10.58 -1.22
CA ILE A 204 11.28 10.74 -1.93
C ILE A 204 12.38 10.17 -1.06
N THR A 205 13.14 9.22 -1.56
CA THR A 205 14.42 8.85 -0.95
C THR A 205 15.47 9.82 -1.45
N ALA A 206 15.92 10.68 -0.57
CA ALA A 206 16.93 11.69 -0.84
C ALA A 206 18.30 11.26 -0.33
N GLN A 207 19.32 11.96 -0.79
CA GLN A 207 20.71 11.78 -0.39
C GLN A 207 21.40 13.14 -0.24
N ASP A 208 22.30 13.25 0.74
CA ASP A 208 23.22 14.37 0.85
C ASP A 208 24.47 14.11 -0.02
N PHE A 209 24.66 14.94 -1.03
CA PHE A 209 25.80 14.85 -1.96
C PHE A 209 27.02 15.65 -1.49
N GLY A 210 26.96 16.19 -0.26
CA GLY A 210 28.06 16.91 0.36
C GLY A 210 28.11 18.40 0.01
N ALA A 211 28.86 19.13 0.84
CA ALA A 211 28.98 20.58 0.72
C ALA A 211 29.57 20.98 -0.65
N GLY A 212 28.95 21.96 -1.29
CA GLY A 212 29.35 22.47 -2.61
C GLY A 212 28.68 21.77 -3.80
N SER A 213 27.94 20.68 -3.58
CA SER A 213 27.12 20.08 -4.61
C SER A 213 25.86 20.92 -4.85
N ASP A 214 25.40 20.98 -6.09
CA ASP A 214 24.08 21.54 -6.45
C ASP A 214 23.26 20.45 -7.17
N LYS A 215 22.30 19.90 -6.47
CA LYS A 215 21.36 18.87 -6.92
C LYS A 215 19.95 19.44 -7.06
N THR A 216 19.84 20.78 -7.18
CA THR A 216 18.54 21.46 -7.33
C THR A 216 17.81 20.94 -8.57
N ILE A 217 16.63 20.38 -8.33
CA ILE A 217 15.79 19.89 -9.42
C ILE A 217 15.14 21.09 -10.17
N PRO A 218 14.68 20.91 -11.42
CA PRO A 218 13.86 21.91 -12.08
C PRO A 218 12.63 22.25 -11.26
N CYS A 219 12.20 23.53 -11.31
CA CYS A 219 10.98 23.95 -10.62
C CYS A 219 9.78 23.12 -11.11
N PRO A 220 9.10 22.37 -10.23
CA PRO A 220 7.96 21.55 -10.64
C PRO A 220 6.79 22.42 -11.14
N GLU A 221 6.03 21.89 -12.08
CA GLU A 221 4.83 22.54 -12.59
C GLU A 221 3.81 22.76 -11.45
N GLY A 222 3.28 23.98 -11.36
CA GLY A 222 2.31 24.35 -10.32
C GLY A 222 2.92 24.51 -8.94
N TYR A 223 4.25 24.64 -8.80
CA TYR A 223 4.91 24.88 -7.52
C TYR A 223 4.36 26.14 -6.84
N ASP A 224 3.96 25.97 -5.56
CA ASP A 224 3.60 27.05 -4.65
C ASP A 224 4.32 26.86 -3.32
N ALA A 225 5.26 27.75 -3.00
CA ALA A 225 6.04 27.72 -1.76
C ALA A 225 5.16 27.74 -0.50
N LYS A 226 3.97 28.38 -0.56
CA LYS A 226 3.04 28.48 0.57
C LYS A 226 2.57 27.13 1.09
N LEU A 227 2.56 26.11 0.26
CA LEU A 227 2.20 24.74 0.68
C LEU A 227 3.16 24.18 1.74
N TYR A 228 4.40 24.71 1.81
CA TYR A 228 5.48 24.15 2.61
C TYR A 228 6.02 25.13 3.68
N GLU A 229 5.53 26.37 3.74
CA GLU A 229 6.01 27.41 4.67
C GLU A 229 5.98 26.95 6.14
N ASP A 230 4.99 26.16 6.52
CA ASP A 230 4.81 25.65 7.87
C ASP A 230 5.58 24.35 8.16
N CYS A 231 6.42 23.85 7.24
CA CYS A 231 7.11 22.58 7.43
C CYS A 231 8.07 22.54 8.64
N LEU A 232 8.53 23.70 9.08
CA LEU A 232 9.34 23.87 10.30
C LEU A 232 8.52 24.48 11.46
N SER A 233 7.20 24.51 11.39
CA SER A 233 6.34 24.97 12.48
C SER A 233 6.48 24.08 13.73
N ARG A 234 5.86 24.50 14.84
CA ARG A 234 5.90 23.78 16.13
C ARG A 234 7.30 23.63 16.72
N GLY A 235 8.28 24.48 16.33
CA GLY A 235 9.64 24.46 16.84
C GLY A 235 10.56 23.41 16.22
N HIS A 236 10.17 22.82 15.10
CA HIS A 236 11.03 21.91 14.35
C HIS A 236 12.18 22.67 13.66
N SER A 237 13.36 22.09 13.70
CA SER A 237 14.51 22.55 12.92
C SER A 237 14.66 21.77 11.62
N VAL A 238 15.45 22.30 10.70
CA VAL A 238 15.85 21.61 9.47
C VAL A 238 16.51 20.27 9.79
N ASP A 239 17.39 20.22 10.81
CA ASP A 239 18.04 18.96 11.20
C ASP A 239 17.04 17.93 11.74
N MET A 240 16.07 18.36 12.55
CA MET A 240 14.98 17.47 12.99
C MET A 240 14.18 16.92 11.82
N MET A 241 13.83 17.74 10.85
CA MET A 241 13.10 17.34 9.64
C MET A 241 13.89 16.32 8.81
N LEU A 242 15.18 16.57 8.54
CA LEU A 242 16.02 15.67 7.75
C LEU A 242 16.39 14.40 8.53
N SER A 243 16.49 14.46 9.85
CA SER A 243 16.78 13.27 10.67
C SER A 243 15.56 12.42 10.96
N TYR A 244 14.35 12.89 10.66
CA TYR A 244 13.11 12.13 10.84
C TYR A 244 13.19 10.74 10.19
N GLY A 245 13.47 10.69 8.90
CA GLY A 245 13.56 9.47 8.12
C GLY A 245 14.99 9.12 7.68
N ARG A 246 16.00 9.37 8.50
CA ARG A 246 17.39 8.99 8.17
C ARG A 246 17.55 7.48 8.13
N LEU A 247 17.97 6.96 7.00
CA LEU A 247 18.15 5.52 6.76
C LEU A 247 19.58 5.07 7.12
N PRO A 248 19.80 3.78 7.41
CA PRO A 248 21.11 3.25 7.83
C PRO A 248 22.26 3.57 6.85
N GLY A 249 22.02 3.54 5.53
CA GLY A 249 22.99 3.88 4.49
C GLY A 249 23.23 5.38 4.30
N GLY A 250 22.65 6.23 5.17
CA GLY A 250 22.81 7.68 5.12
C GLY A 250 21.86 8.41 4.17
N LYS A 251 21.01 7.69 3.44
CA LYS A 251 19.90 8.25 2.67
C LYS A 251 18.82 8.80 3.61
N ILE A 252 17.87 9.56 3.08
CA ILE A 252 16.83 10.24 3.83
C ILE A 252 15.48 9.93 3.20
N MET A 253 14.60 9.28 3.95
CA MET A 253 13.20 9.12 3.58
C MET A 253 12.45 10.43 3.85
N LEU A 254 12.15 11.20 2.81
CA LEU A 254 11.29 12.38 2.90
C LEU A 254 9.82 11.94 2.93
N ASN A 255 9.29 11.81 4.13
CA ASN A 255 7.90 11.50 4.46
C ASN A 255 7.49 12.38 5.64
N TRP A 256 7.49 13.71 5.41
CA TRP A 256 7.32 14.69 6.48
C TRP A 256 5.85 15.08 6.64
N PRO A 257 5.19 14.80 7.78
CA PRO A 257 3.75 14.99 7.94
C PRO A 257 3.34 16.46 8.14
N ILE A 258 4.29 17.35 8.51
CA ILE A 258 3.99 18.75 8.84
C ILE A 258 4.21 19.62 7.61
N ALA A 259 3.14 19.99 6.91
CA ALA A 259 3.19 20.76 5.68
C ALA A 259 4.28 20.28 4.69
N GLY A 260 4.53 18.97 4.67
CA GLY A 260 5.49 18.32 3.77
C GLY A 260 4.82 17.79 2.51
N ASN A 261 5.10 16.53 2.20
CA ASN A 261 4.70 15.89 0.95
C ASN A 261 3.39 15.08 1.01
N ASP A 262 2.60 15.20 2.07
CA ASP A 262 1.24 14.68 2.09
C ASP A 262 0.36 15.39 1.06
N CYS A 263 -0.51 14.64 0.41
CA CYS A 263 -1.38 15.11 -0.67
C CYS A 263 -2.80 14.55 -0.51
N TYR A 264 -3.80 15.42 -0.46
CA TYR A 264 -5.19 15.00 -0.46
C TYR A 264 -5.66 14.68 -1.88
N VAL A 265 -6.16 13.47 -2.07
CA VAL A 265 -6.79 13.03 -3.30
C VAL A 265 -8.16 12.47 -2.98
N LYS A 266 -9.19 13.24 -3.31
CA LYS A 266 -10.58 12.86 -3.05
C LYS A 266 -10.92 11.53 -3.75
N ASP A 267 -11.55 10.62 -3.01
CA ASP A 267 -12.06 9.34 -3.52
C ASP A 267 -11.03 8.44 -4.23
N VAL A 268 -9.72 8.61 -3.95
CA VAL A 268 -8.65 7.84 -4.60
C VAL A 268 -8.87 6.33 -4.56
N THR A 269 -9.46 5.81 -3.48
CA THR A 269 -9.74 4.38 -3.30
C THR A 269 -10.82 3.86 -4.25
N ARG A 270 -11.66 4.75 -4.80
CA ARG A 270 -12.78 4.40 -5.69
C ARG A 270 -12.52 4.76 -7.15
N MET A 271 -11.42 5.44 -7.43
CA MET A 271 -11.08 5.86 -8.80
C MET A 271 -10.81 4.67 -9.71
N PRO A 272 -11.23 4.75 -10.97
CA PRO A 272 -10.72 3.86 -12.01
C PRO A 272 -9.19 3.97 -12.12
N PRO A 273 -8.48 2.91 -12.56
CA PRO A 273 -7.01 2.94 -12.67
C PRO A 273 -6.45 4.11 -13.50
N SER A 274 -7.13 4.50 -14.60
CA SER A 274 -6.72 5.64 -15.44
C SER A 274 -6.74 6.97 -14.68
N ASP A 275 -7.81 7.21 -13.93
CA ASP A 275 -7.99 8.46 -13.19
C ASP A 275 -7.04 8.51 -11.99
N ARG A 276 -6.80 7.34 -11.37
CA ARG A 276 -5.84 7.16 -10.29
C ARG A 276 -4.42 7.49 -10.74
N ALA A 277 -4.02 7.10 -11.95
CA ALA A 277 -2.71 7.44 -12.51
C ALA A 277 -2.49 8.96 -12.57
N VAL A 278 -3.51 9.74 -13.00
CA VAL A 278 -3.45 11.20 -13.01
C VAL A 278 -3.35 11.79 -11.60
N ALA A 279 -4.09 11.22 -10.64
CA ALA A 279 -4.06 11.64 -9.25
C ALA A 279 -2.69 11.38 -8.59
N VAL A 280 -2.10 10.22 -8.86
CA VAL A 280 -0.75 9.85 -8.40
C VAL A 280 0.31 10.79 -8.97
N ASP A 281 0.21 11.17 -10.25
CA ASP A 281 1.11 12.15 -10.85
C ASP A 281 1.01 13.54 -10.17
N SER A 282 -0.18 13.95 -9.76
CA SER A 282 -0.37 15.14 -8.93
C SER A 282 0.35 15.05 -7.59
N ALA A 283 0.25 13.92 -6.89
CA ALA A 283 0.96 13.70 -5.63
C ALA A 283 2.49 13.70 -5.81
N LYS A 284 2.97 13.15 -6.92
CA LYS A 284 4.38 13.19 -7.30
C LYS A 284 4.88 14.63 -7.48
N ARG A 285 4.09 15.50 -8.13
CA ARG A 285 4.41 16.93 -8.24
C ARG A 285 4.46 17.63 -6.88
N VAL A 286 3.54 17.30 -5.95
CA VAL A 286 3.58 17.83 -4.58
C VAL A 286 4.87 17.40 -3.87
N ALA A 287 5.26 16.16 -3.98
CA ALA A 287 6.50 15.66 -3.36
C ALA A 287 7.76 16.33 -3.96
N LEU A 288 7.83 16.45 -5.28
CA LEU A 288 8.90 17.18 -5.95
C LEU A 288 8.92 18.67 -5.56
N GLY A 289 7.74 19.30 -5.39
CA GLY A 289 7.62 20.66 -4.88
C GLY A 289 8.20 20.81 -3.48
N TYR A 290 7.98 19.81 -2.61
CA TYR A 290 8.59 19.78 -1.28
C TYR A 290 10.12 19.67 -1.33
N LEU A 291 10.67 18.79 -2.17
CA LEU A 291 12.11 18.71 -2.36
C LEU A 291 12.68 20.03 -2.92
N TYR A 292 12.00 20.62 -3.91
CA TYR A 292 12.42 21.92 -4.46
C TYR A 292 12.39 23.02 -3.39
N TYR A 293 11.39 23.03 -2.51
CA TYR A 293 11.32 23.96 -1.37
C TYR A 293 12.53 23.78 -0.43
N ILE A 294 12.88 22.54 -0.08
CA ILE A 294 14.07 22.23 0.72
C ILE A 294 15.34 22.78 0.07
N GLN A 295 15.48 22.59 -1.24
CA GLN A 295 16.66 23.00 -1.99
C GLN A 295 16.73 24.53 -2.17
N LYS A 296 15.60 25.17 -2.49
CA LYS A 296 15.53 26.55 -2.90
C LYS A 296 15.32 27.52 -1.74
N GLU A 297 14.30 27.25 -0.91
CA GLU A 297 13.90 28.15 0.17
C GLU A 297 14.68 27.90 1.46
N LEU A 298 14.97 26.62 1.79
CA LEU A 298 15.82 26.28 2.93
C LEU A 298 17.33 26.28 2.59
N GLY A 299 17.69 26.44 1.31
CA GLY A 299 19.07 26.56 0.84
C GLY A 299 19.87 25.26 0.79
N LEU A 300 19.24 24.11 0.94
CA LEU A 300 19.89 22.79 1.01
C LEU A 300 20.09 22.17 -0.38
N ARG A 301 20.80 22.85 -1.25
CA ARG A 301 21.01 22.43 -2.65
C ARG A 301 21.76 21.11 -2.80
N ASN A 302 22.52 20.70 -1.78
CA ASN A 302 23.24 19.43 -1.73
C ASN A 302 22.34 18.23 -1.45
N ILE A 303 21.10 18.43 -1.02
CA ILE A 303 20.12 17.35 -0.86
C ILE A 303 19.45 17.11 -2.22
N GLY A 304 19.53 15.89 -2.75
CA GLY A 304 18.97 15.51 -4.03
C GLY A 304 18.31 14.12 -3.98
N ILE A 305 17.64 13.72 -5.06
CA ILE A 305 17.09 12.37 -5.20
C ILE A 305 18.24 11.36 -5.18
N ALA A 306 18.12 10.26 -4.45
CA ALA A 306 19.09 9.18 -4.43
C ALA A 306 19.15 8.49 -5.80
N GLU A 307 20.37 8.30 -6.34
CA GLU A 307 20.57 7.88 -7.74
C GLU A 307 20.39 6.37 -7.96
N ASP A 308 20.47 5.55 -6.91
CA ASP A 308 20.58 4.09 -6.99
C ASP A 308 19.53 3.34 -6.17
N GLU A 309 18.46 4.02 -5.72
CA GLU A 309 17.48 3.43 -4.81
C GLU A 309 16.41 2.63 -5.57
N TYR A 310 15.80 3.17 -6.60
CA TYR A 310 14.69 2.54 -7.31
C TYR A 310 15.04 2.17 -8.75
N PRO A 311 14.40 1.14 -9.32
CA PRO A 311 14.57 0.76 -10.72
C PRO A 311 13.72 1.64 -11.67
N THR A 312 13.73 2.96 -11.45
CA THR A 312 12.95 3.96 -12.18
C THR A 312 13.89 4.98 -12.81
N ASP A 313 13.56 5.49 -13.99
CA ASP A 313 14.39 6.44 -14.72
C ASP A 313 14.58 7.77 -13.98
N ASP A 314 13.60 8.13 -13.13
CA ASP A 314 13.61 9.39 -12.36
C ASP A 314 14.11 9.22 -10.91
N GLY A 315 14.48 8.01 -10.50
CA GLY A 315 14.96 7.70 -9.16
C GLY A 315 13.90 7.81 -8.06
N LEU A 316 12.62 7.87 -8.43
CA LEU A 316 11.50 7.99 -7.49
C LEU A 316 10.82 6.63 -7.25
N PRO A 317 10.08 6.47 -6.13
CA PRO A 317 9.27 5.30 -5.87
C PRO A 317 8.31 4.97 -7.01
N MET A 318 7.97 3.70 -7.14
CA MET A 318 7.12 3.20 -8.22
C MET A 318 5.63 3.48 -7.98
N ILE A 319 5.22 3.53 -6.70
CA ILE A 319 3.84 3.78 -6.27
C ILE A 319 3.83 4.81 -5.13
N PRO A 320 2.72 5.51 -4.88
CA PRO A 320 2.58 6.34 -3.68
C PRO A 320 2.29 5.49 -2.45
N TYR A 321 2.50 6.06 -1.28
CA TYR A 321 2.05 5.52 -0.01
C TYR A 321 0.57 5.84 0.20
N TYR A 322 -0.27 4.82 0.12
CA TYR A 322 -1.67 4.89 0.50
C TYR A 322 -1.83 4.52 1.98
N ARG A 323 -2.41 5.43 2.78
CA ARG A 323 -2.72 5.17 4.20
C ARG A 323 -4.09 4.52 4.38
N ASP A 324 -4.95 4.66 3.41
CA ASP A 324 -6.33 4.17 3.43
C ASP A 324 -6.62 3.31 2.20
N SER A 325 -7.68 2.51 2.28
CA SER A 325 -8.10 1.59 1.25
C SER A 325 -9.63 1.54 1.21
N ARG A 326 -10.20 0.75 0.29
CA ARG A 326 -11.56 0.26 0.44
C ARG A 326 -11.59 -0.65 1.68
N ARG A 327 -12.52 -0.41 2.56
CA ARG A 327 -12.76 -1.27 3.73
C ARG A 327 -13.93 -2.18 3.40
N ILE A 328 -13.69 -3.50 3.33
CA ILE A 328 -14.74 -4.46 2.98
C ILE A 328 -15.80 -4.58 4.09
N GLU A 329 -16.96 -5.13 3.76
CA GLU A 329 -17.89 -5.68 4.75
C GLU A 329 -17.47 -7.13 5.06
N GLY A 330 -16.74 -7.30 6.16
CA GLY A 330 -16.31 -8.60 6.66
C GLY A 330 -17.26 -9.18 7.70
N GLU A 331 -17.05 -10.45 8.08
CA GLU A 331 -17.76 -11.12 9.16
C GLU A 331 -17.68 -10.35 10.49
N VAL A 332 -16.59 -9.61 10.68
CA VAL A 332 -16.37 -8.69 11.79
C VAL A 332 -15.96 -7.33 11.25
N THR A 333 -16.61 -6.26 11.67
CA THR A 333 -16.10 -4.89 11.49
C THR A 333 -15.42 -4.45 12.77
N PHE A 334 -14.08 -4.35 12.74
CA PHE A 334 -13.26 -4.00 13.89
C PHE A 334 -13.19 -2.48 14.08
N SER A 335 -13.43 -2.02 15.30
CA SER A 335 -13.61 -0.60 15.61
C SER A 335 -12.65 -0.10 16.69
N LEU A 336 -12.59 1.22 16.90
CA LEU A 336 -11.83 1.82 17.99
C LEU A 336 -12.25 1.28 19.36
N ALA A 337 -13.56 0.98 19.57
CA ALA A 337 -14.02 0.43 20.84
C ALA A 337 -13.42 -0.96 21.14
N ASP A 338 -13.12 -1.74 20.10
CA ASP A 338 -12.47 -3.04 20.22
C ASP A 338 -10.95 -2.90 20.47
N ILE A 339 -10.35 -1.85 19.94
CA ILE A 339 -8.93 -1.49 20.17
C ILE A 339 -8.76 -0.99 21.61
N ASP A 340 -9.54 -0.02 22.05
CA ASP A 340 -9.43 0.61 23.38
C ASP A 340 -9.74 -0.37 24.51
N ARG A 341 -10.60 -1.34 24.26
CA ARG A 341 -11.05 -2.32 25.26
C ARG A 341 -10.98 -3.74 24.70
N PRO A 342 -9.76 -4.26 24.43
CA PRO A 342 -9.57 -5.49 23.67
C PRO A 342 -10.17 -6.75 24.30
N TYR A 343 -10.49 -6.70 25.61
CA TYR A 343 -11.08 -7.83 26.35
C TYR A 343 -12.57 -7.59 26.73
N SER A 344 -13.21 -6.53 26.24
CA SER A 344 -14.62 -6.24 26.52
C SER A 344 -15.61 -7.16 25.81
N ASN A 345 -15.16 -7.88 24.79
CA ASN A 345 -15.90 -8.88 24.02
C ASN A 345 -15.04 -10.13 23.78
N THR A 346 -15.48 -11.04 22.91
CA THR A 346 -14.80 -12.30 22.65
C THR A 346 -13.92 -12.31 21.37
N LEU A 347 -13.79 -11.19 20.68
CA LEU A 347 -13.07 -11.11 19.39
C LEU A 347 -11.61 -11.50 19.51
N TYR A 348 -10.97 -11.23 20.66
CA TYR A 348 -9.59 -11.64 20.93
C TYR A 348 -9.37 -13.16 20.84
N ARG A 349 -10.42 -13.99 20.93
CA ARG A 349 -10.32 -15.45 20.83
C ARG A 349 -10.04 -15.94 19.42
N THR A 350 -10.31 -15.11 18.43
CA THR A 350 -10.03 -15.37 17.03
C THR A 350 -8.90 -14.48 16.50
N ALA A 351 -8.01 -14.03 17.40
CA ALA A 351 -6.91 -13.16 17.08
C ALA A 351 -5.95 -13.79 16.06
N ILE A 352 -5.61 -13.02 15.04
CA ILE A 352 -4.66 -13.39 13.98
C ILE A 352 -3.47 -12.44 13.91
N ALA A 353 -3.59 -11.25 14.47
CA ALA A 353 -2.53 -10.25 14.52
C ALA A 353 -2.62 -9.46 15.81
N VAL A 354 -1.52 -8.83 16.21
CA VAL A 354 -1.44 -7.94 17.37
C VAL A 354 -0.91 -6.59 16.94
N GLY A 355 -1.33 -5.52 17.64
CA GLY A 355 -0.84 -4.17 17.44
C GLY A 355 -0.71 -3.42 18.75
N ASP A 356 0.21 -2.45 18.81
CA ASP A 356 0.44 -1.60 19.99
C ASP A 356 0.69 -0.13 19.63
N TYR A 357 0.47 0.24 18.36
CA TYR A 357 0.70 1.61 17.88
C TYR A 357 -0.55 2.46 18.06
N PRO A 358 -0.41 3.73 18.51
CA PRO A 358 -1.52 4.68 18.62
C PRO A 358 -2.30 4.83 17.31
N VAL A 359 -3.57 5.22 17.40
CA VAL A 359 -4.32 5.62 16.22
C VAL A 359 -3.66 6.86 15.62
N ASP A 360 -3.23 6.75 14.37
CA ASP A 360 -2.54 7.80 13.62
C ASP A 360 -3.26 8.08 12.30
N HIS A 361 -3.74 9.32 12.14
CA HIS A 361 -4.50 9.78 10.98
C HIS A 361 -3.84 10.99 10.33
N HIS A 362 -3.80 10.99 9.01
CA HIS A 362 -3.29 12.06 8.18
C HIS A 362 -4.41 12.65 7.33
N HIS A 363 -4.91 13.83 7.73
CA HIS A 363 -6.01 14.53 7.04
C HIS A 363 -5.72 16.02 6.82
N TYR A 364 -4.50 16.49 7.10
CA TYR A 364 -4.19 17.93 7.13
C TYR A 364 -4.31 18.63 5.77
N ARG A 365 -4.19 17.88 4.68
CA ARG A 365 -4.40 18.40 3.31
C ARG A 365 -5.86 18.31 2.86
N ASN A 366 -6.70 17.53 3.56
CA ASN A 366 -8.14 17.47 3.28
C ASN A 366 -8.79 18.82 3.65
N PRO A 367 -9.55 19.48 2.73
CA PRO A 367 -10.23 20.74 3.00
C PRO A 367 -11.17 20.67 4.21
N ASP A 368 -11.78 19.52 4.44
CA ASP A 368 -12.77 19.29 5.49
C ASP A 368 -12.14 18.65 6.75
N TRP A 369 -10.80 18.69 6.90
CA TRP A 369 -10.09 18.00 7.97
C TRP A 369 -10.56 18.38 9.39
N ARG A 370 -11.06 19.62 9.57
CA ARG A 370 -11.54 20.11 10.87
C ARG A 370 -12.83 19.44 11.34
N ASP A 371 -13.59 18.90 10.38
CA ASP A 371 -14.85 18.19 10.65
C ASP A 371 -14.62 16.69 10.91
N LEU A 372 -13.36 16.22 10.73
CA LEU A 372 -12.97 14.85 11.00
C LEU A 372 -12.53 14.66 12.47
N PRO A 373 -12.60 13.45 13.01
CA PRO A 373 -12.10 13.15 14.34
C PRO A 373 -10.64 13.51 14.48
N GLN A 374 -10.30 14.34 15.46
CA GLN A 374 -8.93 14.75 15.77
C GLN A 374 -8.31 13.72 16.72
N LEU A 375 -7.86 12.59 16.18
CA LEU A 375 -7.31 11.46 16.92
C LEU A 375 -5.81 11.30 16.66
N GLU A 376 -5.09 12.41 16.57
CA GLU A 376 -3.65 12.42 16.37
C GLU A 376 -2.96 11.69 17.53
N PHE A 377 -2.32 10.54 17.24
CA PHE A 377 -1.64 9.69 18.21
C PHE A 377 -2.49 9.33 19.44
N HIS A 378 -3.80 9.06 19.21
CA HIS A 378 -4.66 8.56 20.30
C HIS A 378 -4.07 7.27 20.86
N PRO A 379 -3.65 7.26 22.15
CA PRO A 379 -2.97 6.12 22.74
C PRO A 379 -3.91 4.94 22.89
N VAL A 380 -3.44 3.75 22.57
CA VAL A 380 -4.19 2.51 22.68
C VAL A 380 -3.41 1.46 23.47
N PRO A 381 -4.07 0.53 24.18
CA PRO A 381 -3.40 -0.67 24.70
C PRO A 381 -2.97 -1.58 23.55
N SER A 382 -2.13 -2.57 23.82
CA SER A 382 -1.92 -3.66 22.86
C SER A 382 -3.26 -4.34 22.58
N PHE A 383 -3.59 -4.52 21.32
CA PHE A 383 -4.87 -5.07 20.85
C PHE A 383 -4.65 -6.26 19.91
N SER A 384 -5.71 -7.03 19.71
CA SER A 384 -5.70 -8.19 18.83
C SER A 384 -6.71 -8.00 17.70
N VAL A 385 -6.29 -8.21 16.46
CA VAL A 385 -7.14 -8.15 15.27
C VAL A 385 -7.79 -9.51 15.05
N PRO A 386 -9.13 -9.61 14.95
CA PRO A 386 -9.82 -10.88 14.81
C PRO A 386 -9.82 -11.39 13.35
N PHE A 387 -9.86 -12.70 13.15
CA PHE A 387 -9.89 -13.37 11.85
C PHE A 387 -11.00 -12.85 10.92
N GLY A 388 -12.18 -12.62 11.44
CA GLY A 388 -13.34 -12.21 10.65
C GLY A 388 -13.21 -10.87 9.91
N VAL A 389 -12.15 -10.07 10.18
CA VAL A 389 -11.93 -8.82 9.44
C VAL A 389 -11.49 -9.05 7.98
N MET A 390 -10.87 -10.20 7.70
CA MET A 390 -10.38 -10.54 6.34
C MET A 390 -11.34 -11.44 5.55
N VAL A 391 -12.46 -11.85 6.16
CA VAL A 391 -13.44 -12.73 5.53
C VAL A 391 -14.64 -11.91 5.07
N PRO A 392 -14.86 -11.69 3.76
CA PRO A 392 -16.04 -11.01 3.27
C PRO A 392 -17.34 -11.76 3.63
N LYS A 393 -18.41 -11.02 4.00
CA LYS A 393 -19.71 -11.61 4.35
C LYS A 393 -20.42 -12.28 3.18
N GLU A 394 -20.28 -11.72 1.99
CA GLU A 394 -21.08 -12.06 0.82
C GLU A 394 -20.28 -12.71 -0.30
N ALA A 395 -19.02 -13.08 -0.06
CA ALA A 395 -18.17 -13.71 -1.06
C ALA A 395 -17.38 -14.89 -0.48
N GLU A 396 -17.46 -16.04 -1.14
CA GLU A 396 -16.78 -17.26 -0.74
C GLU A 396 -15.51 -17.49 -1.58
N GLY A 397 -14.49 -18.12 -0.96
CA GLY A 397 -13.24 -18.48 -1.62
C GLY A 397 -12.33 -17.27 -1.91
N ILE A 398 -12.56 -16.16 -1.23
CA ILE A 398 -11.69 -14.96 -1.26
C ILE A 398 -11.42 -14.50 0.17
N LEU A 399 -10.17 -14.13 0.44
CA LEU A 399 -9.76 -13.40 1.64
C LEU A 399 -9.24 -12.03 1.23
N VAL A 400 -9.46 -11.02 2.06
CA VAL A 400 -9.01 -9.65 1.81
C VAL A 400 -8.09 -9.22 2.95
N ILE A 401 -6.93 -8.75 2.60
CA ILE A 401 -5.87 -8.38 3.54
C ILE A 401 -5.41 -6.93 3.31
N GLU A 402 -4.23 -6.58 3.73
CA GLU A 402 -3.69 -5.22 3.68
C GLU A 402 -4.61 -4.23 4.42
N LYS A 403 -4.70 -3.01 3.95
CA LYS A 403 -5.53 -1.94 4.51
C LYS A 403 -7.02 -2.08 4.14
N ALA A 404 -7.36 -3.08 3.31
CA ALA A 404 -8.72 -3.30 2.81
C ALA A 404 -9.58 -4.18 3.73
N VAL A 405 -9.03 -4.69 4.81
CA VAL A 405 -9.76 -5.46 5.84
C VAL A 405 -10.95 -4.70 6.41
N SER A 406 -11.90 -5.42 7.00
CA SER A 406 -13.12 -4.86 7.59
C SER A 406 -12.85 -4.16 8.92
N VAL A 407 -12.47 -2.91 8.85
CA VAL A 407 -12.23 -2.03 10.00
C VAL A 407 -12.93 -0.69 9.78
N THR A 408 -13.22 0.04 10.87
CA THR A 408 -13.71 1.42 10.74
C THR A 408 -12.56 2.35 10.30
N CYS A 409 -12.89 3.50 9.71
CA CYS A 409 -11.92 4.52 9.32
C CYS A 409 -10.95 4.86 10.46
N VAL A 410 -11.48 5.04 11.67
CA VAL A 410 -10.67 5.34 12.86
C VAL A 410 -9.75 4.18 13.23
N ALA A 411 -10.26 2.95 13.25
CA ALA A 411 -9.47 1.77 13.58
C ALA A 411 -8.35 1.52 12.54
N ASN A 412 -8.57 1.89 11.26
CA ASN A 412 -7.55 1.80 10.23
C ASN A 412 -6.27 2.55 10.63
N GLY A 413 -6.36 3.66 11.35
CA GLY A 413 -5.19 4.41 11.83
C GLY A 413 -4.22 3.59 12.69
N ALA A 414 -4.68 2.50 13.32
CA ALA A 414 -3.84 1.60 14.11
C ALA A 414 -3.59 0.24 13.42
N THR A 415 -4.54 -0.23 12.59
CA THR A 415 -4.43 -1.55 11.95
C THR A 415 -3.66 -1.56 10.64
N ARG A 416 -3.49 -0.39 9.98
CA ARG A 416 -2.72 -0.22 8.73
C ARG A 416 -1.21 -0.35 8.90
N LEU A 417 -0.72 -0.44 10.13
CA LEU A 417 0.71 -0.51 10.43
C LEU A 417 1.27 -1.84 9.93
N GLN A 418 2.46 -1.76 9.30
CA GLN A 418 2.99 -2.88 8.53
C GLN A 418 3.26 -4.15 9.35
N PRO A 419 3.65 -4.09 10.66
CA PRO A 419 3.71 -5.31 11.47
C PRO A 419 2.36 -6.04 11.53
N VAL A 420 1.27 -5.30 11.75
CA VAL A 420 -0.10 -5.85 11.80
C VAL A 420 -0.51 -6.40 10.43
N VAL A 421 -0.21 -5.67 9.37
CA VAL A 421 -0.49 -6.07 7.98
C VAL A 421 0.23 -7.37 7.61
N MET A 422 1.50 -7.52 7.98
CA MET A 422 2.26 -8.76 7.73
C MET A 422 1.70 -9.94 8.50
N GLU A 423 1.27 -9.75 9.75
CA GLU A 423 0.65 -10.80 10.56
C GLU A 423 -0.71 -11.23 10.00
N ILE A 424 -1.54 -10.27 9.56
CA ILE A 424 -2.82 -10.55 8.86
C ILE A 424 -2.54 -11.37 7.59
N GLY A 425 -1.56 -10.95 6.78
CA GLY A 425 -1.15 -11.68 5.58
C GLY A 425 -0.69 -13.09 5.89
N GLN A 426 0.17 -13.27 6.89
CA GLN A 426 0.62 -14.59 7.33
C GLN A 426 -0.56 -15.49 7.75
N ALA A 427 -1.51 -14.95 8.50
CA ALA A 427 -2.70 -15.69 8.91
C ALA A 427 -3.61 -16.05 7.72
N ALA A 428 -3.76 -15.17 6.76
CA ALA A 428 -4.48 -15.46 5.53
C ALA A 428 -3.84 -16.61 4.75
N GLY A 429 -2.49 -16.64 4.69
CA GLY A 429 -1.76 -17.72 4.05
C GLY A 429 -1.87 -19.09 4.77
N ILE A 430 -2.17 -19.09 6.06
CA ILE A 430 -2.47 -20.33 6.80
C ILE A 430 -3.91 -20.78 6.53
N ALA A 431 -4.83 -19.84 6.38
CA ALA A 431 -6.26 -20.11 6.25
C ALA A 431 -6.66 -20.53 4.84
N ALA A 432 -5.92 -20.10 3.83
CA ALA A 432 -6.14 -20.43 2.43
C ALA A 432 -5.65 -21.84 2.08
#